data_323c94aadecefe53b087f7c7c2254353
#
_entry.id   323c94aadecefe53b087f7c7c2254353
#
_cell.length_a   1.000
_cell.length_b   1.000
_cell.length_c   1.000
_cell.angle_alpha   90.00
_cell.angle_beta   90.00
_cell.angle_gamma   90.00
#
_symmetry.space_group_name_H-M   'P 1'
#
loop_
_entity.id
_entity.type
_entity.pdbx_description
1 polymer ?
#
loop_
_entity_poly.entity_id
_entity_poly.type
_entity_poly.pdbx_seq_one_letter_code
_entity_poly.pdbx_strand_id
1 'polypeptide(L)'
;MILVTGGAGFIGANFVLDWLARSDEPVLNLDKLTYAGNLENLAPLQGDARHVFVQGDIGDAPLVARLLAQHQLRAVFNFAAESHVDRSIHGPEDFIQTNVVGTMRLLQSVRAYWQGLAEPQRADFRFLHVSTDEVYGSLSPTDPAFTENNKLEPNSPYSASKAASDHLVRAWLHTYGLPVLTTNCSNNYGPLHFPEKLIPLIIVNALAGKPLPVYGDGLQVRDWLYVKDHCSAIRRVLAAGRVGEIYNVGGWNEKPNIEIVQTICSLLDELRPRSDGDSYQTQITYVQDRPGHDRRYAIDASKIERELGWKPAETFATGIRKTVQWYLDNQSWVTHVQSGAYREWVQTNYAAR
;
A
#
# COMPACT_ATOMS: atom_id res chain seq x y z
N MET A 1 1.33 14.80 17.89
CA MET A 1 2.13 14.37 16.70
C MET A 1 1.92 12.87 16.47
N ILE A 2 1.95 12.42 15.22
CA ILE A 2 1.92 11.01 14.85
C ILE A 2 3.23 10.59 14.18
N LEU A 3 3.60 9.30 14.26
CA LEU A 3 4.67 8.69 13.46
C LEU A 3 4.03 7.94 12.29
N VAL A 4 4.52 8.20 11.09
CA VAL A 4 4.22 7.44 9.87
C VAL A 4 5.51 6.79 9.39
N THR A 5 5.57 5.46 9.33
CA THR A 5 6.70 4.74 8.73
C THR A 5 6.37 4.39 7.28
N GLY A 6 7.35 4.43 6.38
CA GLY A 6 7.09 4.20 4.96
C GLY A 6 6.32 5.35 4.28
N GLY A 7 6.40 6.57 4.83
CA GLY A 7 5.62 7.72 4.38
C GLY A 7 6.14 8.40 3.11
N ALA A 8 7.25 7.96 2.53
CA ALA A 8 7.70 8.37 1.19
C ALA A 8 7.25 7.39 0.09
N GLY A 9 6.67 6.23 0.45
CA GLY A 9 6.08 5.27 -0.46
C GLY A 9 4.69 5.68 -0.97
N PHE A 10 4.08 4.85 -1.82
CA PHE A 10 2.79 5.13 -2.47
C PHE A 10 1.66 5.46 -1.48
N ILE A 11 1.28 4.50 -0.63
CA ILE A 11 0.14 4.68 0.29
C ILE A 11 0.52 5.66 1.40
N GLY A 12 1.73 5.51 1.96
CA GLY A 12 2.19 6.37 3.04
C GLY A 12 2.27 7.85 2.66
N ALA A 13 2.75 8.19 1.45
CA ALA A 13 2.79 9.57 0.98
C ALA A 13 1.39 10.15 0.78
N ASN A 14 0.46 9.41 0.15
CA ASN A 14 -0.93 9.84 0.05
C ASN A 14 -1.56 10.06 1.43
N PHE A 15 -1.24 9.19 2.41
CA PHE A 15 -1.74 9.34 3.77
C PHE A 15 -1.17 10.60 4.46
N VAL A 16 0.13 10.85 4.36
CA VAL A 16 0.78 12.05 4.96
C VAL A 16 0.21 13.33 4.35
N LEU A 17 0.07 13.38 3.02
CA LEU A 17 -0.54 14.51 2.31
C LEU A 17 -2.00 14.75 2.74
N ASP A 18 -2.80 13.69 2.79
CA ASP A 18 -4.21 13.77 3.22
C ASP A 18 -4.35 14.15 4.70
N TRP A 19 -3.45 13.65 5.58
CA TRP A 19 -3.44 14.00 7.00
C TRP A 19 -3.21 15.49 7.22
N LEU A 20 -2.14 16.04 6.63
CA LEU A 20 -1.77 17.44 6.79
C LEU A 20 -2.70 18.41 6.06
N ALA A 21 -3.42 17.93 5.03
CA ALA A 21 -4.47 18.72 4.38
C ALA A 21 -5.75 18.86 5.25
N ARG A 22 -5.94 17.99 6.25
CA ARG A 22 -7.16 17.92 7.05
C ARG A 22 -6.95 18.16 8.55
N SER A 23 -5.72 18.22 9.00
CA SER A 23 -5.35 18.33 10.41
C SER A 23 -4.12 19.21 10.56
N ASP A 24 -4.09 19.99 11.63
CA ASP A 24 -2.89 20.74 12.04
C ASP A 24 -1.91 19.87 12.83
N GLU A 25 -2.24 18.60 13.07
CA GLU A 25 -1.40 17.69 13.84
C GLU A 25 -0.15 17.29 13.04
N PRO A 26 1.06 17.58 13.58
CA PRO A 26 2.30 17.30 12.89
C PRO A 26 2.54 15.79 12.66
N VAL A 27 3.26 15.49 11.59
CA VAL A 27 3.68 14.15 11.19
C VAL A 27 5.19 14.02 11.27
N LEU A 28 5.67 13.05 12.02
CA LEU A 28 7.03 12.52 11.91
C LEU A 28 7.00 11.38 10.89
N ASN A 29 7.73 11.55 9.80
CA ASN A 29 7.79 10.58 8.69
C ASN A 29 9.14 9.88 8.69
N LEU A 30 9.15 8.58 8.99
CA LEU A 30 10.34 7.73 8.97
C LEU A 30 10.30 6.83 7.73
N ASP A 31 11.24 7.00 6.81
CA ASP A 31 11.33 6.17 5.61
C ASP A 31 12.78 5.83 5.30
N LYS A 32 13.03 4.60 4.89
CA LYS A 32 14.37 4.11 4.53
C LYS A 32 14.83 4.60 3.17
N LEU A 33 13.89 5.07 2.34
CA LEU A 33 14.10 5.45 0.93
C LEU A 33 14.71 4.30 0.12
N THR A 34 14.04 3.15 0.16
CA THR A 34 14.33 2.05 -0.77
C THR A 34 13.85 2.43 -2.18
N TYR A 35 13.88 1.50 -3.12
CA TYR A 35 13.53 1.76 -4.52
C TYR A 35 12.13 2.39 -4.73
N ALA A 36 11.17 2.10 -3.85
CA ALA A 36 9.79 2.61 -3.92
C ALA A 36 9.54 3.86 -3.05
N GLY A 37 10.50 4.23 -2.19
CA GLY A 37 10.47 5.46 -1.40
C GLY A 37 10.96 6.64 -2.23
N ASN A 38 10.11 7.64 -2.47
CA ASN A 38 10.44 8.81 -3.27
C ASN A 38 10.02 10.10 -2.57
N LEU A 39 10.99 10.95 -2.24
CA LEU A 39 10.71 12.25 -1.58
C LEU A 39 9.94 13.23 -2.47
N GLU A 40 9.97 13.07 -3.81
CA GLU A 40 9.14 13.87 -4.71
C GLU A 40 7.64 13.66 -4.46
N ASN A 41 7.25 12.51 -3.91
CA ASN A 41 5.87 12.26 -3.48
C ASN A 41 5.39 13.27 -2.43
N LEU A 42 6.32 13.83 -1.68
CA LEU A 42 6.09 14.78 -0.58
C LEU A 42 6.50 16.21 -0.93
N ALA A 43 6.80 16.50 -2.21
CA ALA A 43 7.18 17.83 -2.67
C ALA A 43 6.19 18.94 -2.23
N PRO A 44 4.85 18.71 -2.19
CA PRO A 44 3.91 19.71 -1.68
C PRO A 44 4.11 20.10 -0.22
N LEU A 45 4.84 19.31 0.57
CA LEU A 45 5.12 19.56 1.99
C LEU A 45 6.50 20.18 2.22
N GLN A 46 7.20 20.56 1.17
CA GLN A 46 8.50 21.23 1.30
C GLN A 46 8.35 22.58 2.01
N GLY A 47 9.01 22.72 3.16
CA GLY A 47 8.90 23.91 4.01
C GLY A 47 7.71 23.93 4.98
N ASP A 48 6.85 22.92 4.98
CA ASP A 48 5.80 22.78 6.00
C ASP A 48 6.39 22.28 7.32
N ALA A 49 6.42 23.13 8.33
CA ALA A 49 6.97 22.81 9.66
C ALA A 49 6.23 21.68 10.39
N ARG A 50 5.03 21.32 9.94
CA ARG A 50 4.26 20.18 10.49
C ARG A 50 4.74 18.82 9.94
N HIS A 51 5.57 18.80 8.89
CA HIS A 51 6.14 17.58 8.31
C HIS A 51 7.63 17.48 8.65
N VAL A 52 7.96 16.53 9.53
CA VAL A 52 9.34 16.21 9.91
C VAL A 52 9.74 14.91 9.23
N PHE A 53 10.66 14.97 8.28
CA PHE A 53 11.17 13.79 7.59
C PHE A 53 12.46 13.30 8.24
N VAL A 54 12.56 12.00 8.47
CA VAL A 54 13.77 11.30 8.93
C VAL A 54 14.03 10.11 8.01
N GLN A 55 15.21 10.07 7.39
CA GLN A 55 15.64 8.88 6.68
C GLN A 55 16.15 7.84 7.68
N GLY A 56 15.56 6.63 7.66
CA GLY A 56 15.98 5.55 8.57
C GLY A 56 15.14 4.30 8.43
N ASP A 57 15.66 3.21 8.99
CA ASP A 57 15.04 1.89 8.98
C ASP A 57 14.19 1.69 10.25
N ILE A 58 12.98 1.13 10.10
CA ILE A 58 12.13 0.75 11.25
C ILE A 58 12.80 -0.29 12.16
N GLY A 59 13.75 -1.05 11.62
CA GLY A 59 14.56 -2.01 12.35
C GLY A 59 15.74 -1.40 13.14
N ASP A 60 16.01 -0.11 12.97
CA ASP A 60 17.01 0.61 13.78
C ASP A 60 16.40 1.02 15.13
N ALA A 61 16.45 0.10 16.10
CA ALA A 61 15.85 0.30 17.42
C ALA A 61 16.38 1.54 18.17
N PRO A 62 17.70 1.87 18.16
CA PRO A 62 18.22 3.11 18.72
C PRO A 62 17.63 4.37 18.10
N LEU A 63 17.53 4.42 16.76
CA LEU A 63 16.91 5.54 16.05
C LEU A 63 15.43 5.68 16.42
N VAL A 64 14.67 4.60 16.32
CA VAL A 64 13.23 4.61 16.62
C VAL A 64 12.97 5.02 18.07
N ALA A 65 13.72 4.49 19.04
CA ALA A 65 13.58 4.86 20.45
C ALA A 65 13.84 6.36 20.68
N ARG A 66 14.87 6.91 20.04
CA ARG A 66 15.19 8.35 20.12
C ARG A 66 14.04 9.18 19.54
N LEU A 67 13.51 8.83 18.37
CA LEU A 67 12.41 9.54 17.72
C LEU A 67 11.14 9.54 18.58
N LEU A 68 10.78 8.38 19.13
CA LEU A 68 9.63 8.24 20.05
C LEU A 68 9.76 9.15 21.26
N ALA A 69 10.94 9.20 21.89
CA ALA A 69 11.19 10.00 23.08
C ALA A 69 11.19 11.52 22.79
N GLN A 70 11.77 11.92 21.65
CA GLN A 70 11.91 13.35 21.29
C GLN A 70 10.59 14.01 20.90
N HIS A 71 9.67 13.27 20.27
CA HIS A 71 8.50 13.86 19.60
C HIS A 71 7.16 13.61 20.31
N GLN A 72 7.14 12.92 21.47
CA GLN A 72 5.92 12.66 22.25
C GLN A 72 4.74 12.17 21.39
N LEU A 73 4.94 11.07 20.72
CA LEU A 73 4.02 10.54 19.72
C LEU A 73 2.78 9.90 20.38
N ARG A 74 1.57 10.22 19.87
CA ARG A 74 0.32 9.61 20.34
C ARG A 74 -0.13 8.40 19.51
N ALA A 75 0.41 8.26 18.30
CA ALA A 75 0.09 7.14 17.44
C ALA A 75 1.24 6.82 16.48
N VAL A 76 1.32 5.55 16.10
CA VAL A 76 2.25 5.04 15.09
C VAL A 76 1.45 4.36 14.00
N PHE A 77 1.67 4.76 12.73
CA PHE A 77 1.15 4.11 11.53
C PHE A 77 2.27 3.39 10.82
N ASN A 78 2.19 2.07 10.77
CA ASN A 78 3.21 1.25 10.13
C ASN A 78 2.82 0.89 8.69
N PHE A 79 3.27 1.71 7.72
CA PHE A 79 3.18 1.42 6.28
C PHE A 79 4.49 0.80 5.74
N ALA A 80 5.60 0.92 6.46
CA ALA A 80 6.90 0.44 5.99
C ALA A 80 6.86 -1.07 5.73
N ALA A 81 7.08 -1.45 4.49
CA ALA A 81 7.13 -2.85 4.05
C ALA A 81 7.79 -2.96 2.68
N GLU A 82 8.47 -4.08 2.43
CA GLU A 82 8.69 -4.57 1.08
C GLU A 82 7.37 -5.16 0.56
N SER A 83 6.93 -4.79 -0.68
CA SER A 83 5.55 -5.03 -1.11
C SER A 83 5.38 -5.57 -2.53
N HIS A 84 6.46 -5.84 -3.26
CA HIS A 84 6.36 -6.34 -4.64
C HIS A 84 6.47 -7.86 -4.68
N VAL A 85 5.37 -8.56 -5.03
CA VAL A 85 5.31 -10.03 -5.03
C VAL A 85 6.41 -10.65 -5.89
N ASP A 86 6.62 -10.19 -7.14
CA ASP A 86 7.64 -10.76 -8.02
C ASP A 86 9.05 -10.62 -7.43
N ARG A 87 9.36 -9.48 -6.78
CA ARG A 87 10.63 -9.30 -6.05
C ARG A 87 10.75 -10.29 -4.89
N SER A 88 9.66 -10.61 -4.20
CA SER A 88 9.68 -11.58 -3.10
C SER A 88 9.99 -13.00 -3.56
N ILE A 89 9.65 -13.35 -4.80
CA ILE A 89 9.96 -14.66 -5.39
C ILE A 89 11.46 -14.78 -5.66
N HIS A 90 12.11 -13.70 -6.11
CA HIS A 90 13.53 -13.69 -6.44
C HIS A 90 14.46 -13.43 -5.23
N GLY A 91 13.99 -12.62 -4.25
CA GLY A 91 14.76 -12.22 -3.07
C GLY A 91 13.88 -12.16 -1.81
N PRO A 92 13.45 -13.30 -1.24
CA PRO A 92 12.54 -13.32 -0.09
C PRO A 92 13.15 -12.78 1.20
N GLU A 93 14.48 -12.76 1.32
CA GLU A 93 15.16 -12.37 2.55
C GLU A 93 14.86 -10.91 2.94
N ASP A 94 14.86 -9.98 1.99
CA ASP A 94 14.56 -8.57 2.25
C ASP A 94 13.15 -8.39 2.83
N PHE A 95 12.19 -9.23 2.37
CA PHE A 95 10.81 -9.23 2.89
C PHE A 95 10.75 -9.73 4.33
N ILE A 96 11.50 -10.76 4.67
CA ILE A 96 11.59 -11.24 6.06
C ILE A 96 12.27 -10.19 6.94
N GLN A 97 13.39 -9.61 6.49
CA GLN A 97 14.11 -8.61 7.27
C GLN A 97 13.26 -7.35 7.51
N THR A 98 12.60 -6.83 6.49
CA THR A 98 11.79 -5.61 6.63
C THR A 98 10.45 -5.89 7.30
N ASN A 99 9.67 -6.82 6.74
CA ASN A 99 8.27 -7.00 7.16
C ASN A 99 8.14 -7.74 8.50
N VAL A 100 9.03 -8.68 8.79
CA VAL A 100 8.95 -9.47 10.03
C VAL A 100 9.89 -8.90 11.09
N VAL A 101 11.20 -8.91 10.83
CA VAL A 101 12.21 -8.49 11.82
C VAL A 101 12.10 -6.98 12.08
N GLY A 102 11.95 -6.16 11.05
CA GLY A 102 11.77 -4.71 11.17
C GLY A 102 10.51 -4.37 11.97
N THR A 103 9.37 -4.99 11.64
CA THR A 103 8.11 -4.79 12.40
C THR A 103 8.26 -5.23 13.85
N MET A 104 8.91 -6.38 14.13
CA MET A 104 9.16 -6.83 15.49
C MET A 104 9.98 -5.80 16.29
N ARG A 105 11.07 -5.27 15.72
CA ARG A 105 11.91 -4.26 16.37
C ARG A 105 11.18 -2.95 16.61
N LEU A 106 10.36 -2.51 15.62
CA LEU A 106 9.49 -1.36 15.79
C LEU A 106 8.51 -1.56 16.95
N LEU A 107 7.83 -2.70 17.00
CA LEU A 107 6.92 -3.06 18.08
C LEU A 107 7.59 -3.08 19.46
N GLN A 108 8.84 -3.58 19.55
CA GLN A 108 9.62 -3.56 20.80
C GLN A 108 9.89 -2.11 21.27
N SER A 109 10.34 -1.26 20.37
CA SER A 109 10.62 0.16 20.69
C SER A 109 9.35 0.92 21.06
N VAL A 110 8.26 0.72 20.32
CA VAL A 110 6.96 1.35 20.59
C VAL A 110 6.39 0.88 21.92
N ARG A 111 6.50 -0.42 22.24
CA ARG A 111 6.06 -0.95 23.55
C ARG A 111 6.83 -0.30 24.69
N ALA A 112 8.16 -0.22 24.61
CA ALA A 112 8.97 0.40 25.66
C ALA A 112 8.58 1.87 25.88
N TYR A 113 8.37 2.62 24.80
CA TYR A 113 7.88 4.00 24.83
C TYR A 113 6.49 4.08 25.49
N TRP A 114 5.51 3.30 25.00
CA TRP A 114 4.15 3.29 25.51
C TRP A 114 4.05 2.95 26.99
N GLN A 115 4.86 2.00 27.47
CA GLN A 115 4.92 1.65 28.91
C GLN A 115 5.43 2.78 29.79
N GLY A 116 6.24 3.68 29.24
CA GLY A 116 6.75 4.88 29.92
C GLY A 116 5.80 6.07 29.91
N LEU A 117 4.70 6.02 29.14
CA LEU A 117 3.74 7.13 29.09
C LEU A 117 2.91 7.20 30.38
N ALA A 118 2.64 8.42 30.82
CA ALA A 118 1.67 8.70 31.88
C ALA A 118 0.23 8.64 31.33
N GLU A 119 -0.75 8.48 32.20
CA GLU A 119 -2.15 8.66 31.85
C GLU A 119 -2.45 10.18 31.71
N PRO A 120 -3.31 10.63 30.77
CA PRO A 120 -4.12 9.80 29.84
C PRO A 120 -3.41 9.44 28.53
N GLN A 121 -2.19 9.93 28.26
CA GLN A 121 -1.49 9.69 26.98
C GLN A 121 -1.33 8.19 26.66
N ARG A 122 -1.11 7.40 27.70
CA ARG A 122 -0.99 5.94 27.58
C ARG A 122 -2.29 5.29 27.12
N ALA A 123 -3.44 5.72 27.62
CA ALA A 123 -4.76 5.24 27.23
C ALA A 123 -5.13 5.62 25.78
N ASP A 124 -4.68 6.80 25.36
CA ASP A 124 -4.98 7.36 24.02
C ASP A 124 -4.03 6.86 22.93
N PHE A 125 -2.89 6.28 23.31
CA PHE A 125 -1.90 5.80 22.33
C PHE A 125 -2.46 4.68 21.46
N ARG A 126 -2.10 4.69 20.17
CA ARG A 126 -2.46 3.61 19.21
C ARG A 126 -1.28 3.24 18.32
N PHE A 127 -1.14 1.95 18.05
CA PHE A 127 -0.29 1.42 16.99
C PHE A 127 -1.19 0.84 15.90
N LEU A 128 -1.18 1.41 14.70
CA LEU A 128 -1.96 0.94 13.56
C LEU A 128 -1.02 0.29 12.54
N HIS A 129 -1.25 -1.00 12.28
CA HIS A 129 -0.53 -1.77 11.28
C HIS A 129 -1.33 -1.86 9.98
N VAL A 130 -0.70 -1.50 8.87
CA VAL A 130 -1.30 -1.61 7.53
C VAL A 130 -0.83 -2.90 6.87
N SER A 131 -1.76 -3.82 6.64
CA SER A 131 -1.53 -5.12 6.01
C SER A 131 -2.31 -5.24 4.69
N THR A 132 -2.48 -6.43 4.18
CA THR A 132 -3.03 -6.74 2.86
C THR A 132 -4.01 -7.92 2.94
N ASP A 133 -4.97 -7.99 2.05
CA ASP A 133 -5.86 -9.13 1.86
C ASP A 133 -5.15 -10.39 1.34
N GLU A 134 -3.97 -10.23 0.73
CA GLU A 134 -3.16 -11.35 0.25
C GLU A 134 -2.74 -12.33 1.37
N VAL A 135 -2.82 -11.92 2.64
CA VAL A 135 -2.56 -12.79 3.79
C VAL A 135 -3.58 -13.92 3.93
N TYR A 136 -4.81 -13.74 3.39
CA TYR A 136 -5.86 -14.75 3.47
C TYR A 136 -5.70 -15.91 2.49
N GLY A 137 -4.89 -15.73 1.43
CA GLY A 137 -4.70 -16.73 0.39
C GLY A 137 -5.56 -16.49 -0.84
N SER A 138 -5.86 -17.56 -1.61
CA SER A 138 -6.57 -17.48 -2.88
C SER A 138 -8.00 -18.01 -2.77
N LEU A 139 -8.94 -17.35 -3.43
CA LEU A 139 -10.32 -17.78 -3.58
C LEU A 139 -10.55 -18.50 -4.91
N SER A 140 -11.46 -19.48 -4.91
CA SER A 140 -12.08 -19.96 -6.14
C SER A 140 -13.04 -18.90 -6.71
N PRO A 141 -13.47 -19.02 -7.97
CA PRO A 141 -14.41 -18.05 -8.56
C PRO A 141 -15.74 -17.88 -7.80
N THR A 142 -16.15 -18.91 -7.06
CA THR A 142 -17.46 -18.97 -6.38
C THR A 142 -17.40 -18.85 -4.87
N ASP A 143 -16.19 -18.79 -4.29
CA ASP A 143 -16.05 -18.65 -2.83
C ASP A 143 -16.56 -17.27 -2.36
N PRO A 144 -17.09 -17.17 -1.14
CA PRO A 144 -17.42 -15.88 -0.56
C PRO A 144 -16.13 -15.04 -0.35
N ALA A 145 -16.26 -13.73 -0.37
CA ALA A 145 -15.19 -12.82 -0.06
C ALA A 145 -14.61 -13.03 1.35
N PHE A 146 -13.32 -12.79 1.54
CA PHE A 146 -12.66 -12.93 2.84
C PHE A 146 -13.19 -11.92 3.87
N THR A 147 -13.53 -12.43 5.02
CA THR A 147 -13.83 -11.66 6.23
C THR A 147 -12.63 -11.67 7.18
N GLU A 148 -12.65 -10.85 8.22
CA GLU A 148 -11.61 -10.80 9.26
C GLU A 148 -11.51 -12.09 10.10
N ASN A 149 -12.49 -12.99 9.96
CA ASN A 149 -12.52 -14.29 10.67
C ASN A 149 -11.85 -15.43 9.86
N ASN A 150 -11.46 -15.17 8.62
CA ASN A 150 -10.79 -16.18 7.80
C ASN A 150 -9.39 -16.47 8.35
N LYS A 151 -8.92 -17.70 8.16
CA LYS A 151 -7.54 -18.07 8.44
C LYS A 151 -6.60 -17.36 7.48
N LEU A 152 -5.36 -17.16 7.92
CA LEU A 152 -4.28 -16.66 7.06
C LEU A 152 -3.61 -17.85 6.36
N GLU A 153 -3.69 -17.90 5.04
CA GLU A 153 -3.15 -19.00 4.20
C GLU A 153 -2.37 -18.41 3.00
N PRO A 154 -1.32 -17.59 3.28
CA PRO A 154 -0.59 -16.85 2.25
C PRO A 154 0.19 -17.77 1.30
N ASN A 155 0.21 -17.45 -0.01
CA ASN A 155 0.81 -18.28 -1.05
C ASN A 155 2.12 -17.70 -1.64
N SER A 156 2.53 -16.50 -1.25
CA SER A 156 3.79 -15.88 -1.71
C SER A 156 4.71 -15.52 -0.54
N PRO A 157 6.04 -15.39 -0.76
CA PRO A 157 6.94 -14.91 0.30
C PRO A 157 6.55 -13.54 0.85
N TYR A 158 6.04 -12.64 -0.01
CA TYR A 158 5.50 -11.35 0.42
C TYR A 158 4.32 -11.53 1.37
N SER A 159 3.26 -12.21 0.93
CA SER A 159 2.05 -12.39 1.75
C SER A 159 2.34 -13.18 3.04
N ALA A 160 3.25 -14.16 2.99
CA ALA A 160 3.71 -14.88 4.17
C ALA A 160 4.41 -13.95 5.17
N SER A 161 5.27 -13.04 4.70
CA SER A 161 5.93 -12.06 5.55
C SER A 161 4.96 -11.07 6.18
N LYS A 162 3.88 -10.68 5.44
CA LYS A 162 2.82 -9.82 5.97
C LYS A 162 1.96 -10.55 7.00
N ALA A 163 1.56 -11.80 6.74
CA ALA A 163 0.85 -12.63 7.71
C ALA A 163 1.67 -12.82 9.01
N ALA A 164 2.99 -13.02 8.90
CA ALA A 164 3.87 -13.10 10.05
C ALA A 164 3.88 -11.79 10.86
N SER A 165 3.92 -10.63 10.19
CA SER A 165 3.84 -9.33 10.88
C SER A 165 2.48 -9.10 11.55
N ASP A 166 1.38 -9.52 10.94
CA ASP A 166 0.03 -9.46 11.53
C ASP A 166 -0.04 -10.30 12.82
N HIS A 167 0.55 -11.51 12.80
CA HIS A 167 0.64 -12.35 14.00
C HIS A 167 1.52 -11.71 15.09
N LEU A 168 2.62 -11.03 14.74
CA LEU A 168 3.44 -10.29 15.71
C LEU A 168 2.64 -9.15 16.33
N VAL A 169 1.94 -8.34 15.55
CA VAL A 169 1.09 -7.25 16.04
C VAL A 169 0.04 -7.78 17.02
N ARG A 170 -0.65 -8.87 16.65
CA ARG A 170 -1.61 -9.55 17.51
C ARG A 170 -0.96 -10.06 18.80
N ALA A 171 0.22 -10.67 18.71
CA ALA A 171 0.95 -11.18 19.88
C ALA A 171 1.34 -10.05 20.84
N TRP A 172 1.73 -8.86 20.35
CA TRP A 172 2.06 -7.71 21.20
C TRP A 172 0.85 -7.20 22.00
N LEU A 173 -0.35 -7.27 21.45
CA LEU A 173 -1.57 -7.00 22.21
C LEU A 173 -1.77 -8.03 23.32
N HIS A 174 -1.85 -9.32 22.94
CA HIS A 174 -2.25 -10.37 23.89
C HIS A 174 -1.21 -10.65 24.95
N THR A 175 0.08 -10.47 24.64
CA THR A 175 1.17 -10.74 25.58
C THR A 175 1.51 -9.52 26.44
N TYR A 176 1.47 -8.33 25.85
CA TYR A 176 1.99 -7.11 26.48
C TYR A 176 0.95 -6.00 26.66
N GLY A 177 -0.24 -6.15 26.12
CA GLY A 177 -1.30 -5.15 26.21
C GLY A 177 -1.12 -3.92 25.33
N LEU A 178 -0.19 -3.95 24.36
CA LEU A 178 0.01 -2.81 23.44
C LEU A 178 -1.27 -2.54 22.66
N PRO A 179 -1.82 -1.29 22.67
CA PRO A 179 -3.07 -0.97 21.99
C PRO A 179 -2.89 -0.89 20.46
N VAL A 180 -3.07 -2.02 19.80
CA VAL A 180 -2.88 -2.17 18.36
C VAL A 180 -4.21 -2.17 17.60
N LEU A 181 -4.13 -1.78 16.34
CA LEU A 181 -5.17 -1.88 15.30
C LEU A 181 -4.51 -2.44 14.04
N THR A 182 -5.24 -3.24 13.27
CA THR A 182 -4.75 -3.75 11.98
C THR A 182 -5.77 -3.48 10.89
N THR A 183 -5.31 -3.11 9.70
CA THR A 183 -6.14 -3.01 8.50
C THR A 183 -5.59 -3.93 7.42
N ASN A 184 -6.46 -4.74 6.81
CA ASN A 184 -6.13 -5.56 5.66
C ASN A 184 -6.81 -4.95 4.44
N CYS A 185 -6.03 -4.38 3.52
CA CYS A 185 -6.59 -3.69 2.36
C CYS A 185 -6.51 -4.54 1.10
N SER A 186 -7.48 -4.32 0.21
CA SER A 186 -7.44 -4.82 -1.17
C SER A 186 -6.44 -4.04 -2.04
N ASN A 187 -6.32 -4.39 -3.32
CA ASN A 187 -5.34 -3.82 -4.22
C ASN A 187 -5.52 -2.31 -4.41
N ASN A 188 -4.57 -1.54 -3.93
CA ASN A 188 -4.61 -0.08 -4.02
C ASN A 188 -4.17 0.42 -5.39
N TYR A 189 -4.81 1.51 -5.86
CA TYR A 189 -4.41 2.25 -7.04
C TYR A 189 -4.65 3.76 -6.87
N GLY A 190 -3.94 4.58 -7.64
CA GLY A 190 -4.09 6.04 -7.57
C GLY A 190 -2.80 6.81 -7.87
N PRO A 191 -2.79 8.11 -7.55
CA PRO A 191 -1.61 8.98 -7.64
C PRO A 191 -0.40 8.45 -6.87
N LEU A 192 0.82 8.71 -7.37
CA LEU A 192 2.09 8.36 -6.72
C LEU A 192 2.39 6.84 -6.66
N HIS A 193 1.62 6.00 -7.35
CA HIS A 193 1.86 4.57 -7.38
C HIS A 193 3.06 4.26 -8.27
N PHE A 194 4.07 3.56 -7.72
CA PHE A 194 5.31 3.25 -8.41
C PHE A 194 5.07 2.41 -9.67
N PRO A 195 5.67 2.76 -10.83
CA PRO A 195 5.31 2.18 -12.14
C PRO A 195 5.86 0.77 -12.41
N GLU A 196 6.02 -0.05 -11.38
CA GLU A 196 6.23 -1.51 -11.46
C GLU A 196 4.93 -2.30 -11.25
N LYS A 197 3.88 -1.67 -10.72
CA LYS A 197 2.58 -2.27 -10.48
C LYS A 197 1.68 -2.14 -11.72
N LEU A 198 0.69 -3.04 -11.85
CA LEU A 198 -0.14 -3.19 -13.06
C LEU A 198 -0.64 -1.85 -13.64
N ILE A 199 -1.44 -1.10 -12.87
CA ILE A 199 -2.09 0.12 -13.39
C ILE A 199 -1.07 1.16 -13.87
N PRO A 200 -0.10 1.62 -13.06
CA PRO A 200 0.85 2.61 -13.52
C PRO A 200 1.78 2.08 -14.62
N LEU A 201 2.16 0.79 -14.60
CA LEU A 201 2.97 0.19 -15.64
C LEU A 201 2.27 0.26 -17.01
N ILE A 202 0.99 -0.13 -17.05
CA ILE A 202 0.18 -0.08 -18.28
C ILE A 202 0.07 1.35 -18.81
N ILE A 203 -0.24 2.33 -17.95
CA ILE A 203 -0.34 3.74 -18.36
C ILE A 203 0.99 4.22 -18.97
N VAL A 204 2.09 3.97 -18.28
CA VAL A 204 3.42 4.47 -18.71
C VAL A 204 3.90 3.77 -19.97
N ASN A 205 3.70 2.45 -20.09
CA ASN A 205 4.05 1.71 -21.29
C ASN A 205 3.20 2.12 -22.48
N ALA A 206 1.88 2.31 -22.30
CA ALA A 206 0.99 2.75 -23.35
C ALA A 206 1.46 4.09 -23.96
N LEU A 207 1.72 5.08 -23.10
CA LEU A 207 2.20 6.40 -23.53
C LEU A 207 3.58 6.36 -24.19
N ALA A 208 4.41 5.36 -23.83
CA ALA A 208 5.73 5.16 -24.42
C ALA A 208 5.71 4.29 -25.70
N GLY A 209 4.57 3.85 -26.19
CA GLY A 209 4.44 2.95 -27.35
C GLY A 209 5.00 1.54 -27.11
N LYS A 210 5.11 1.11 -25.85
CA LYS A 210 5.66 -0.20 -25.45
C LYS A 210 4.57 -1.26 -25.32
N PRO A 211 4.90 -2.57 -25.39
CA PRO A 211 3.96 -3.63 -25.08
C PRO A 211 3.32 -3.49 -23.71
N LEU A 212 2.03 -3.83 -23.60
CA LEU A 212 1.25 -3.85 -22.36
C LEU A 212 1.17 -5.28 -21.88
N PRO A 213 2.06 -5.72 -20.94
CA PRO A 213 2.14 -7.12 -20.56
C PRO A 213 0.94 -7.53 -19.68
N VAL A 214 0.28 -8.62 -20.08
CA VAL A 214 -0.80 -9.27 -19.32
C VAL A 214 -0.34 -10.69 -18.97
N TYR A 215 -0.25 -11.00 -17.68
CA TYR A 215 0.15 -12.32 -17.21
C TYR A 215 -0.90 -13.39 -17.51
N GLY A 216 -0.45 -14.54 -18.06
CA GLY A 216 -1.29 -15.70 -18.34
C GLY A 216 -2.47 -15.36 -19.25
N ASP A 217 -3.68 -15.65 -18.80
CA ASP A 217 -4.93 -15.35 -19.53
C ASP A 217 -5.55 -13.99 -19.15
N GLY A 218 -4.95 -13.26 -18.19
CA GLY A 218 -5.43 -11.98 -17.70
C GLY A 218 -6.71 -12.05 -16.86
N LEU A 219 -7.19 -13.25 -16.54
CA LEU A 219 -8.46 -13.45 -15.82
C LEU A 219 -8.30 -13.55 -14.29
N GLN A 220 -7.11 -13.24 -13.76
CA GLN A 220 -6.94 -13.09 -12.30
C GLN A 220 -7.76 -11.90 -11.83
N VAL A 221 -8.62 -12.14 -10.82
CA VAL A 221 -9.54 -11.14 -10.28
C VAL A 221 -8.95 -10.48 -9.04
N ARG A 222 -9.07 -9.17 -8.95
CA ARG A 222 -8.67 -8.36 -7.80
C ARG A 222 -9.79 -7.39 -7.41
N ASP A 223 -9.94 -7.14 -6.12
CA ASP A 223 -10.71 -5.99 -5.65
C ASP A 223 -9.82 -4.74 -5.68
N TRP A 224 -10.33 -3.64 -6.22
CA TRP A 224 -9.55 -2.42 -6.46
C TRP A 224 -10.03 -1.27 -5.60
N LEU A 225 -9.13 -0.75 -4.76
CA LEU A 225 -9.38 0.32 -3.79
C LEU A 225 -8.62 1.59 -4.16
N TYR A 226 -9.34 2.69 -4.34
CA TYR A 226 -8.69 3.97 -4.59
C TYR A 226 -7.89 4.43 -3.36
N VAL A 227 -6.65 4.84 -3.54
CA VAL A 227 -5.71 5.10 -2.43
C VAL A 227 -6.20 6.16 -1.44
N LYS A 228 -6.92 7.19 -1.89
CA LYS A 228 -7.46 8.22 -0.99
C LYS A 228 -8.60 7.67 -0.13
N ASP A 229 -9.37 6.72 -0.63
CA ASP A 229 -10.38 6.01 0.16
C ASP A 229 -9.69 5.15 1.23
N HIS A 230 -8.61 4.44 0.87
CA HIS A 230 -7.82 3.71 1.86
C HIS A 230 -7.27 4.64 2.95
N CYS A 231 -6.70 5.79 2.60
CA CYS A 231 -6.24 6.78 3.58
C CYS A 231 -7.37 7.24 4.51
N SER A 232 -8.58 7.44 3.96
CA SER A 232 -9.77 7.81 4.76
C SER A 232 -10.21 6.70 5.72
N ALA A 233 -10.13 5.43 5.28
CA ALA A 233 -10.40 4.26 6.12
C ALA A 233 -9.43 4.17 7.30
N ILE A 234 -8.12 4.30 7.03
CA ILE A 234 -7.07 4.26 8.06
C ILE A 234 -7.31 5.36 9.12
N ARG A 235 -7.63 6.58 8.69
CA ARG A 235 -7.98 7.66 9.64
C ARG A 235 -9.21 7.31 10.46
N ARG A 236 -10.22 6.71 9.84
CA ARG A 236 -11.44 6.30 10.52
C ARG A 236 -11.18 5.19 11.53
N VAL A 237 -10.34 4.21 11.18
CA VAL A 237 -9.93 3.13 12.08
C VAL A 237 -9.14 3.68 13.26
N LEU A 238 -8.22 4.63 13.07
CA LEU A 238 -7.53 5.28 14.20
C LEU A 238 -8.52 5.98 15.13
N ALA A 239 -9.48 6.72 14.57
CA ALA A 239 -10.40 7.57 15.34
C ALA A 239 -11.46 6.78 16.13
N ALA A 240 -11.91 5.64 15.63
CA ALA A 240 -13.06 4.94 16.17
C ALA A 240 -12.94 3.40 16.22
N GLY A 241 -11.83 2.84 15.73
CA GLY A 241 -11.60 1.39 15.77
C GLY A 241 -11.42 0.88 17.19
N ARG A 242 -11.90 -0.33 17.43
CA ARG A 242 -11.71 -1.00 18.73
C ARG A 242 -10.30 -1.58 18.80
N VAL A 243 -9.59 -1.31 19.87
CA VAL A 243 -8.25 -1.88 20.13
C VAL A 243 -8.27 -3.39 20.01
N GLY A 244 -7.31 -3.92 19.26
CA GLY A 244 -7.16 -5.35 19.03
C GLY A 244 -7.91 -5.89 17.80
N GLU A 245 -8.77 -5.08 17.18
CA GLU A 245 -9.53 -5.51 16.02
C GLU A 245 -8.76 -5.38 14.72
N ILE A 246 -9.10 -6.25 13.78
CA ILE A 246 -8.73 -6.18 12.38
C ILE A 246 -9.91 -5.61 11.62
N TYR A 247 -9.65 -4.74 10.66
CA TYR A 247 -10.66 -4.20 9.74
C TYR A 247 -10.22 -4.43 8.30
N ASN A 248 -11.03 -5.16 7.56
CA ASN A 248 -10.88 -5.27 6.11
C ASN A 248 -11.28 -3.95 5.44
N VAL A 249 -10.49 -3.51 4.47
CA VAL A 249 -10.71 -2.27 3.72
C VAL A 249 -10.71 -2.59 2.24
N GLY A 250 -11.89 -2.72 1.65
CA GLY A 250 -12.11 -3.09 0.25
C GLY A 250 -12.78 -2.00 -0.56
N GLY A 251 -12.59 -2.09 -1.88
CA GLY A 251 -13.20 -1.16 -2.84
C GLY A 251 -14.56 -1.61 -3.35
N TRP A 252 -14.97 -2.85 -3.11
CA TRP A 252 -16.15 -3.49 -3.72
C TRP A 252 -16.11 -3.51 -5.25
N ASN A 253 -14.89 -3.56 -5.83
CA ASN A 253 -14.64 -3.44 -7.26
C ASN A 253 -13.83 -4.64 -7.77
N GLU A 254 -14.39 -5.85 -7.69
CA GLU A 254 -13.75 -7.04 -8.25
C GLU A 254 -13.71 -6.95 -9.78
N LYS A 255 -12.50 -7.04 -10.36
CA LYS A 255 -12.29 -6.99 -11.80
C LYS A 255 -11.15 -7.89 -12.25
N PRO A 256 -11.29 -8.57 -13.41
CA PRO A 256 -10.18 -9.25 -14.05
C PRO A 256 -9.09 -8.26 -14.48
N ASN A 257 -7.83 -8.67 -14.41
CA ASN A 257 -6.70 -7.82 -14.81
C ASN A 257 -6.83 -7.32 -16.27
N ILE A 258 -7.31 -8.16 -17.19
CA ILE A 258 -7.50 -7.74 -18.59
C ILE A 258 -8.52 -6.61 -18.72
N GLU A 259 -9.61 -6.61 -17.93
CA GLU A 259 -10.60 -5.52 -17.92
C GLU A 259 -9.97 -4.20 -17.46
N ILE A 260 -9.05 -4.26 -16.48
CA ILE A 260 -8.29 -3.08 -16.04
C ILE A 260 -7.46 -2.51 -17.19
N VAL A 261 -6.71 -3.37 -17.86
CA VAL A 261 -5.85 -2.96 -18.99
C VAL A 261 -6.68 -2.34 -20.11
N GLN A 262 -7.78 -2.97 -20.50
CA GLN A 262 -8.69 -2.45 -21.54
C GLN A 262 -9.33 -1.13 -21.14
N THR A 263 -9.73 -0.97 -19.88
CA THR A 263 -10.29 0.28 -19.35
C THR A 263 -9.25 1.42 -19.42
N ILE A 264 -8.00 1.16 -19.06
CA ILE A 264 -6.91 2.14 -19.16
C ILE A 264 -6.69 2.54 -20.62
N CYS A 265 -6.62 1.57 -21.54
CA CYS A 265 -6.47 1.84 -22.96
C CYS A 265 -7.60 2.74 -23.49
N SER A 266 -8.85 2.41 -23.17
CA SER A 266 -10.01 3.22 -23.59
C SER A 266 -9.99 4.64 -23.04
N LEU A 267 -9.55 4.81 -21.77
CA LEU A 267 -9.37 6.14 -21.18
C LEU A 267 -8.24 6.93 -21.85
N LEU A 268 -7.15 6.27 -22.22
CA LEU A 268 -6.05 6.91 -22.94
C LEU A 268 -6.44 7.26 -24.38
N ASP A 269 -7.20 6.40 -25.07
CA ASP A 269 -7.75 6.71 -26.40
C ASP A 269 -8.62 7.97 -26.38
N GLU A 270 -9.37 8.19 -25.28
CA GLU A 270 -10.19 9.40 -25.09
C GLU A 270 -9.35 10.63 -24.69
N LEU A 271 -8.48 10.49 -23.68
CA LEU A 271 -7.81 11.63 -23.02
C LEU A 271 -6.51 12.04 -23.73
N ARG A 272 -5.85 11.12 -24.40
CA ARG A 272 -4.59 11.32 -25.10
C ARG A 272 -4.48 10.40 -26.31
N PRO A 273 -5.32 10.57 -27.35
CA PRO A 273 -5.32 9.69 -28.52
C PRO A 273 -3.93 9.63 -29.19
N ARG A 274 -3.60 8.47 -29.72
CA ARG A 274 -2.35 8.24 -30.44
C ARG A 274 -2.33 9.01 -31.77
N SER A 275 -1.16 9.46 -32.16
CA SER A 275 -0.96 10.23 -33.40
C SER A 275 -1.19 9.40 -34.67
N ASP A 276 -1.05 8.06 -34.59
CA ASP A 276 -1.30 7.13 -35.71
C ASP A 276 -2.77 6.75 -35.86
N GLY A 277 -3.63 7.15 -34.91
CA GLY A 277 -5.07 6.88 -34.91
C GLY A 277 -5.44 5.48 -34.39
N ASP A 278 -4.47 4.64 -34.07
CA ASP A 278 -4.72 3.30 -33.50
C ASP A 278 -5.09 3.38 -32.03
N SER A 279 -5.88 2.40 -31.55
CA SER A 279 -6.16 2.24 -30.12
C SER A 279 -4.94 1.73 -29.38
N TYR A 280 -4.76 2.18 -28.11
CA TYR A 280 -3.75 1.63 -27.19
C TYR A 280 -3.96 0.13 -26.93
N GLN A 281 -5.16 -0.42 -27.16
CA GLN A 281 -5.42 -1.86 -27.04
C GLN A 281 -4.56 -2.71 -27.97
N THR A 282 -4.09 -2.16 -29.10
CA THR A 282 -3.19 -2.87 -30.03
C THR A 282 -1.82 -3.21 -29.42
N GLN A 283 -1.46 -2.58 -28.33
CA GLN A 283 -0.21 -2.82 -27.60
C GLN A 283 -0.32 -3.98 -26.58
N ILE A 284 -1.53 -4.52 -26.30
CA ILE A 284 -1.72 -5.60 -25.33
C ILE A 284 -0.98 -6.84 -25.79
N THR A 285 -0.15 -7.42 -24.89
CA THR A 285 0.65 -8.59 -25.16
C THR A 285 0.53 -9.56 -23.98
N TYR A 286 0.13 -10.81 -24.25
CA TYR A 286 0.08 -11.83 -23.22
C TYR A 286 1.47 -12.41 -22.99
N VAL A 287 1.86 -12.54 -21.73
CA VAL A 287 3.16 -13.06 -21.30
C VAL A 287 2.98 -14.27 -20.38
N GLN A 288 4.06 -15.03 -20.16
CA GLN A 288 4.01 -16.19 -19.27
C GLN A 288 3.57 -15.75 -17.86
N ASP A 289 2.68 -16.55 -17.26
CA ASP A 289 2.22 -16.30 -15.89
C ASP A 289 3.33 -16.51 -14.85
N ARG A 290 3.22 -15.84 -13.73
CA ARG A 290 4.18 -15.96 -12.62
C ARG A 290 3.86 -17.15 -11.72
N PRO A 291 4.86 -17.78 -11.07
CA PRO A 291 4.61 -18.81 -10.07
C PRO A 291 3.77 -18.27 -8.90
N GLY A 292 2.86 -19.09 -8.38
CA GLY A 292 2.02 -18.73 -7.24
C GLY A 292 1.06 -17.56 -7.48
N HIS A 293 0.61 -17.38 -8.74
CA HIS A 293 -0.32 -16.30 -9.08
C HIS A 293 -1.74 -16.66 -8.67
N ASP A 294 -2.18 -16.19 -7.53
CA ASP A 294 -3.51 -16.41 -6.98
C ASP A 294 -4.61 -15.96 -7.95
N ARG A 295 -5.64 -16.80 -8.07
CA ARG A 295 -6.70 -16.62 -9.08
C ARG A 295 -7.63 -15.46 -8.74
N ARG A 296 -8.04 -15.35 -7.47
CA ARG A 296 -8.99 -14.32 -7.04
C ARG A 296 -8.70 -13.85 -5.62
N TYR A 297 -8.69 -12.54 -5.46
CA TYR A 297 -8.79 -11.86 -4.18
C TYR A 297 -10.09 -11.07 -4.15
N ALA A 298 -10.87 -11.28 -3.10
CA ALA A 298 -12.06 -10.50 -2.80
C ALA A 298 -12.17 -10.34 -1.28
N ILE A 299 -12.48 -9.15 -0.84
CA ILE A 299 -12.52 -8.82 0.58
C ILE A 299 -13.89 -8.27 0.96
N ASP A 300 -14.43 -8.75 2.07
CA ASP A 300 -15.65 -8.24 2.67
C ASP A 300 -15.31 -7.12 3.66
N ALA A 301 -15.63 -5.89 3.29
CA ALA A 301 -15.44 -4.70 4.12
C ALA A 301 -16.71 -4.30 4.91
N SER A 302 -17.68 -5.20 5.09
CA SER A 302 -18.94 -4.90 5.79
C SER A 302 -18.76 -4.59 7.29
N LYS A 303 -17.68 -5.09 7.91
CA LYS A 303 -17.36 -4.80 9.32
C LYS A 303 -17.00 -3.34 9.53
N ILE A 304 -16.12 -2.78 8.73
CA ILE A 304 -15.73 -1.37 8.84
C ILE A 304 -16.91 -0.45 8.52
N GLU A 305 -17.77 -0.83 7.58
CA GLU A 305 -19.01 -0.11 7.28
C GLU A 305 -19.95 -0.13 8.49
N ARG A 306 -20.27 -1.32 9.01
CA ARG A 306 -21.20 -1.50 10.11
C ARG A 306 -20.73 -0.85 11.42
N GLU A 307 -19.45 -1.01 11.77
CA GLU A 307 -18.90 -0.57 13.05
C GLU A 307 -18.43 0.87 13.05
N LEU A 308 -17.88 1.32 11.94
CA LEU A 308 -17.23 2.63 11.85
C LEU A 308 -17.95 3.60 10.89
N GLY A 309 -18.95 3.14 10.14
CA GLY A 309 -19.69 3.94 9.16
C GLY A 309 -18.85 4.38 7.96
N TRP A 310 -17.76 3.66 7.65
CA TRP A 310 -16.91 3.98 6.53
C TRP A 310 -17.32 3.18 5.27
N LYS A 311 -17.31 3.89 4.13
CA LYS A 311 -17.46 3.34 2.77
C LYS A 311 -16.49 4.03 1.84
N PRO A 312 -16.01 3.37 0.77
CA PRO A 312 -15.27 4.04 -0.28
C PRO A 312 -16.15 5.11 -0.94
N ALA A 313 -15.56 6.28 -1.24
CA ALA A 313 -16.24 7.38 -1.92
C ALA A 313 -16.16 7.24 -3.45
N GLU A 314 -15.11 6.57 -3.95
CA GLU A 314 -14.89 6.38 -5.38
C GLU A 314 -15.39 5.02 -5.86
N THR A 315 -16.06 5.01 -7.01
CA THR A 315 -16.22 3.77 -7.79
C THR A 315 -14.92 3.51 -8.58
N PHE A 316 -14.75 2.28 -9.10
CA PHE A 316 -13.61 2.01 -9.96
C PHE A 316 -13.57 2.97 -11.17
N ALA A 317 -14.71 3.22 -11.81
CA ALA A 317 -14.77 4.10 -12.97
C ALA A 317 -14.33 5.55 -12.69
N THR A 318 -14.74 6.11 -11.55
CA THR A 318 -14.33 7.47 -11.16
C THR A 318 -12.89 7.54 -10.69
N GLY A 319 -12.43 6.56 -9.92
CA GLY A 319 -11.07 6.49 -9.40
C GLY A 319 -10.02 6.23 -10.49
N ILE A 320 -10.31 5.31 -11.45
CA ILE A 320 -9.35 4.99 -12.51
C ILE A 320 -9.18 6.16 -13.48
N ARG A 321 -10.25 6.89 -13.81
CA ARG A 321 -10.17 8.12 -14.63
C ARG A 321 -9.29 9.18 -13.95
N LYS A 322 -9.48 9.41 -12.64
CA LYS A 322 -8.63 10.33 -11.84
C LYS A 322 -7.18 9.89 -11.85
N THR A 323 -6.94 8.57 -11.77
CA THR A 323 -5.60 8.00 -11.80
C THR A 323 -4.93 8.23 -13.16
N VAL A 324 -5.57 7.87 -14.26
CA VAL A 324 -5.03 8.10 -15.60
C VAL A 324 -4.74 9.58 -15.82
N GLN A 325 -5.68 10.46 -15.49
CA GLN A 325 -5.50 11.91 -15.62
C GLN A 325 -4.29 12.39 -14.81
N TRP A 326 -4.12 11.91 -13.56
CA TRP A 326 -2.97 12.28 -12.73
C TRP A 326 -1.64 11.91 -13.40
N TYR A 327 -1.53 10.71 -14.00
CA TYR A 327 -0.32 10.31 -14.73
C TYR A 327 -0.07 11.17 -15.96
N LEU A 328 -1.12 11.58 -16.69
CA LEU A 328 -1.02 12.50 -17.82
C LEU A 328 -0.50 13.89 -17.41
N ASP A 329 -0.94 14.38 -16.26
CA ASP A 329 -0.59 15.71 -15.75
C ASP A 329 0.78 15.75 -15.03
N ASN A 330 1.34 14.61 -14.63
CA ASN A 330 2.57 14.53 -13.82
C ASN A 330 3.71 13.77 -14.54
N GLN A 331 3.92 14.06 -15.83
CA GLN A 331 4.94 13.37 -16.64
C GLN A 331 6.37 13.58 -16.15
N SER A 332 6.70 14.71 -15.53
CA SER A 332 8.01 14.95 -14.90
C SER A 332 8.25 13.97 -13.75
N TRP A 333 7.28 13.79 -12.87
CA TRP A 333 7.35 12.80 -11.80
C TRP A 333 7.56 11.38 -12.36
N VAL A 334 6.79 11.01 -13.39
CA VAL A 334 6.92 9.70 -14.05
C VAL A 334 8.34 9.49 -14.58
N THR A 335 8.90 10.49 -15.24
CA THR A 335 10.26 10.43 -15.81
C THR A 335 11.32 10.27 -14.72
N HIS A 336 11.20 11.00 -13.61
CA HIS A 336 12.14 10.92 -12.50
C HIS A 336 12.09 9.55 -11.80
N VAL A 337 10.89 9.05 -11.53
CA VAL A 337 10.71 7.74 -10.88
C VAL A 337 11.24 6.60 -11.76
N GLN A 338 11.20 6.73 -13.09
CA GLN A 338 11.72 5.74 -14.02
C GLN A 338 13.24 5.76 -14.18
N SER A 339 13.94 6.75 -13.64
CA SER A 339 15.40 6.81 -13.70
C SER A 339 16.05 5.87 -12.66
N GLY A 340 17.13 5.15 -13.03
CA GLY A 340 17.90 4.32 -12.09
C GLY A 340 17.42 2.86 -11.94
N ALA A 341 17.44 2.32 -10.73
CA ALA A 341 17.25 0.90 -10.41
C ALA A 341 15.93 0.27 -10.94
N TYR A 342 14.91 1.09 -11.18
CA TYR A 342 13.67 0.62 -11.77
C TYR A 342 13.85 0.08 -13.20
N ARG A 343 14.69 0.70 -14.03
CA ARG A 343 14.93 0.25 -15.42
C ARG A 343 15.57 -1.14 -15.47
N GLU A 344 16.54 -1.39 -14.60
CA GLU A 344 17.21 -2.69 -14.50
C GLU A 344 16.20 -3.77 -14.08
N TRP A 345 15.34 -3.47 -13.13
CA TRP A 345 14.33 -4.40 -12.68
C TRP A 345 13.30 -4.73 -13.77
N VAL A 346 12.79 -3.73 -14.53
CA VAL A 346 11.86 -3.96 -15.65
C VAL A 346 12.51 -4.85 -16.71
N GLN A 347 13.78 -4.58 -17.04
CA GLN A 347 14.50 -5.40 -18.01
C GLN A 347 14.61 -6.86 -17.56
N THR A 348 14.93 -7.11 -16.29
CA THR A 348 15.06 -8.45 -15.72
C THR A 348 13.73 -9.21 -15.72
N ASN A 349 12.62 -8.55 -15.41
CA ASN A 349 11.33 -9.22 -15.18
C ASN A 349 10.41 -9.27 -16.40
N TYR A 350 10.58 -8.38 -17.39
CA TYR A 350 9.70 -8.31 -18.55
C TYR A 350 10.38 -8.48 -19.91
N ALA A 351 11.68 -8.24 -20.05
CA ALA A 351 12.38 -8.43 -21.33
C ALA A 351 12.78 -9.89 -21.61
N ALA A 352 12.81 -10.74 -20.58
CA ALA A 352 13.19 -12.15 -20.67
C ALA A 352 11.99 -13.13 -20.62
N ARG A 353 10.76 -12.63 -20.70
CA ARG A 353 9.53 -13.43 -20.67
C ARG A 353 8.75 -13.36 -21.97
#